data_9e1d243c16397760c6efa13c89ee2b95
#
_entry.id   9e1d243c16397760c6efa13c89ee2b95
#
_cell.length_a   1.000
_cell.length_b   1.000
_cell.length_c   1.000
_cell.angle_alpha   90.00
_cell.angle_beta   90.00
_cell.angle_gamma   90.00
#
_symmetry.space_group_name_H-M   'P 1'
#
loop_
_entity.id
_entity.type
_entity.pdbx_description
1 polymer ?
#
loop_
_entity_poly.entity_id
_entity_poly.type
_entity_poly.pdbx_seq_one_letter_code
_entity_poly.pdbx_strand_id
1 'polypeptide(L)'
;IVEPTSGNQGVGIALVAAVKGYKSIIIMPDSVSEERRKLVQNYGAEVVLVHDAGDIGACIMECAATAKRMAEENPNVYVPQQFENPANVMAHHTQTAKEILAQTEGIVIDGYCSGIGTGGTITGVGEVLKEANPNMEIWAIEPEHAAILSGGIIGTHIQMGIGDGLIPAILNQHIYDNVVIVTDEEALQTAKDLARLEGLMCGISSGTNVAAALKMAKKLGKGKTVVTILPDTAERYFSTALFE
;
A
#
# COMPACT_ATOMS: atom_id res chain seq x y z
N ILE A 1 0.13 5.18 21.02
CA ILE A 1 -0.50 4.72 19.76
C ILE A 1 0.01 3.31 19.50
N VAL A 2 -0.88 2.37 19.21
CA VAL A 2 -0.52 0.99 18.82
C VAL A 2 -1.11 0.70 17.46
N GLU A 3 -0.33 0.20 16.51
CA GLU A 3 -0.83 -0.16 15.17
C GLU A 3 -0.27 -1.48 14.68
N PRO A 4 -1.13 -2.40 14.23
CA PRO A 4 -0.71 -3.60 13.53
C PRO A 4 -0.45 -3.27 12.07
N THR A 5 0.78 -3.47 11.58
CA THR A 5 1.12 -3.20 10.18
C THR A 5 2.42 -3.85 9.75
N SER A 6 2.43 -4.43 8.57
CA SER A 6 3.65 -4.91 7.89
C SER A 6 4.35 -3.81 7.07
N GLY A 7 3.73 -2.62 6.93
CA GLY A 7 4.06 -1.67 5.88
C GLY A 7 4.42 -0.25 6.33
N ASN A 8 4.26 0.65 5.37
CA ASN A 8 4.63 2.06 5.48
C ASN A 8 3.80 2.84 6.51
N GLN A 9 2.60 2.35 6.86
CA GLN A 9 1.78 2.93 7.93
C GLN A 9 2.53 2.95 9.27
N GLY A 10 3.26 1.88 9.61
CA GLY A 10 4.09 1.84 10.82
C GLY A 10 5.16 2.92 10.85
N VAL A 11 5.83 3.13 9.72
CA VAL A 11 6.83 4.21 9.58
C VAL A 11 6.18 5.59 9.74
N GLY A 12 5.03 5.81 9.10
CA GLY A 12 4.29 7.07 9.19
C GLY A 12 3.81 7.37 10.63
N ILE A 13 3.27 6.38 11.32
CA ILE A 13 2.85 6.51 12.73
C ILE A 13 4.05 6.79 13.63
N ALA A 14 5.14 6.07 13.48
CA ALA A 14 6.34 6.28 14.27
C ALA A 14 6.90 7.70 14.10
N LEU A 15 6.96 8.20 12.86
CA LEU A 15 7.35 9.57 12.54
C LEU A 15 6.43 10.61 13.21
N VAL A 16 5.12 10.47 13.03
CA VAL A 16 4.15 11.42 13.60
C VAL A 16 4.15 11.35 15.12
N ALA A 17 4.27 10.16 15.70
CA ALA A 17 4.38 9.98 17.15
C ALA A 17 5.61 10.68 17.72
N ALA A 18 6.78 10.53 17.06
CA ALA A 18 8.00 11.22 17.46
C ALA A 18 7.84 12.74 17.46
N VAL A 19 7.26 13.31 16.39
CA VAL A 19 7.05 14.76 16.26
C VAL A 19 6.04 15.30 17.29
N LYS A 20 5.01 14.52 17.60
CA LYS A 20 3.94 14.93 18.52
C LYS A 20 4.18 14.50 19.97
N GLY A 21 5.26 13.80 20.27
CA GLY A 21 5.59 13.33 21.62
C GLY A 21 4.71 12.17 22.12
N TYR A 22 4.12 11.39 21.22
CA TYR A 22 3.38 10.18 21.59
C TYR A 22 4.30 8.97 21.70
N LYS A 23 4.02 8.08 22.64
CA LYS A 23 4.56 6.73 22.60
C LYS A 23 3.89 5.94 21.48
N SER A 24 4.67 5.17 20.72
CA SER A 24 4.14 4.32 19.66
C SER A 24 4.71 2.91 19.77
N ILE A 25 3.84 1.94 19.52
CA ILE A 25 4.16 0.51 19.44
C ILE A 25 3.66 0.03 18.08
N ILE A 26 4.55 -0.52 17.28
CA ILE A 26 4.21 -1.08 15.98
C ILE A 26 4.31 -2.60 16.07
N ILE A 27 3.20 -3.27 15.80
CA ILE A 27 3.10 -4.72 15.81
C ILE A 27 3.20 -5.20 14.37
N MET A 28 4.18 -6.04 14.06
CA MET A 28 4.44 -6.46 12.68
C MET A 28 4.90 -7.92 12.59
N PRO A 29 4.68 -8.59 11.45
CA PRO A 29 5.27 -9.88 11.16
C PRO A 29 6.79 -9.85 11.26
N ASP A 30 7.40 -10.94 11.72
CA ASP A 30 8.85 -11.08 11.75
C ASP A 30 9.48 -11.28 10.36
N SER A 31 8.67 -11.55 9.33
CA SER A 31 9.06 -11.61 7.92
C SER A 31 9.26 -10.24 7.25
N VAL A 32 8.91 -9.13 7.93
CA VAL A 32 9.13 -7.76 7.43
C VAL A 32 10.62 -7.44 7.32
N SER A 33 11.03 -6.68 6.29
CA SER A 33 12.43 -6.31 6.05
C SER A 33 13.09 -5.66 7.27
N GLU A 34 14.38 -5.92 7.44
CA GLU A 34 15.16 -5.40 8.57
C GLU A 34 15.21 -3.87 8.56
N GLU A 35 15.32 -3.26 7.36
CA GLU A 35 15.36 -1.82 7.16
C GLU A 35 14.09 -1.16 7.70
N ARG A 36 12.94 -1.76 7.44
CA ARG A 36 11.65 -1.24 7.89
C ARG A 36 11.53 -1.27 9.41
N ARG A 37 11.98 -2.36 10.05
CA ARG A 37 12.05 -2.47 11.51
C ARG A 37 12.99 -1.40 12.10
N LYS A 38 14.17 -1.23 11.52
CA LYS A 38 15.15 -0.22 11.94
C LYS A 38 14.61 1.22 11.78
N LEU A 39 13.92 1.51 10.69
CA LEU A 39 13.29 2.82 10.47
C LEU A 39 12.30 3.17 11.59
N VAL A 40 11.38 2.26 11.90
CA VAL A 40 10.38 2.43 12.94
C VAL A 40 11.05 2.64 14.31
N GLN A 41 12.04 1.81 14.65
CA GLN A 41 12.80 1.94 15.91
C GLN A 41 13.61 3.23 15.99
N ASN A 42 14.15 3.71 14.86
CA ASN A 42 14.93 4.95 14.85
C ASN A 42 14.09 6.20 15.09
N TYR A 43 12.78 6.15 14.80
CA TYR A 43 11.82 7.18 15.24
C TYR A 43 11.41 7.05 16.71
N GLY A 44 11.93 6.07 17.45
CA GLY A 44 11.64 5.84 18.86
C GLY A 44 10.41 4.99 19.15
N ALA A 45 9.83 4.34 18.15
CA ALA A 45 8.74 3.41 18.36
C ALA A 45 9.25 2.06 18.87
N GLU A 46 8.48 1.42 19.73
CA GLU A 46 8.66 0.02 20.11
C GLU A 46 8.16 -0.89 19.00
N VAL A 47 8.88 -1.96 18.71
CA VAL A 47 8.49 -2.98 17.72
C VAL A 47 8.17 -4.28 18.44
N VAL A 48 6.96 -4.77 18.25
CA VAL A 48 6.51 -6.09 18.68
C VAL A 48 6.40 -6.99 17.46
N LEU A 49 7.16 -8.08 17.44
CA LEU A 49 7.16 -9.03 16.32
C LEU A 49 6.20 -10.19 16.60
N VAL A 50 5.42 -10.54 15.59
CA VAL A 50 4.57 -11.73 15.54
C VAL A 50 5.17 -12.70 14.53
N HIS A 51 5.27 -13.96 14.89
CA HIS A 51 5.87 -14.97 14.04
C HIS A 51 4.99 -15.28 12.82
N ASP A 52 5.56 -15.13 11.64
CA ASP A 52 4.93 -15.51 10.36
C ASP A 52 5.28 -16.97 10.03
N ALA A 53 4.31 -17.84 10.20
CA ALA A 53 4.45 -19.27 9.91
C ALA A 53 4.22 -19.62 8.41
N GLY A 54 4.25 -18.62 7.51
CA GLY A 54 4.01 -18.78 6.07
C GLY A 54 2.56 -18.50 5.64
N ASP A 55 1.72 -18.00 6.54
CA ASP A 55 0.37 -17.47 6.26
C ASP A 55 0.31 -16.02 6.73
N ILE A 56 0.62 -15.12 5.82
CA ILE A 56 0.65 -13.68 6.13
C ILE A 56 -0.71 -13.15 6.60
N GLY A 57 -1.81 -13.69 6.08
CA GLY A 57 -3.16 -13.29 6.49
C GLY A 57 -3.42 -13.65 7.96
N ALA A 58 -3.09 -14.87 8.38
CA ALA A 58 -3.19 -15.29 9.76
C ALA A 58 -2.27 -14.46 10.68
N CYS A 59 -1.05 -14.16 10.24
CA CYS A 59 -0.11 -13.33 10.99
C CYS A 59 -0.62 -11.89 11.16
N ILE A 60 -1.18 -11.28 10.14
CA ILE A 60 -1.80 -9.93 10.22
C ILE A 60 -2.99 -9.93 11.18
N MET A 61 -3.82 -10.97 11.17
CA MET A 61 -4.93 -11.11 12.13
C MET A 61 -4.43 -11.21 13.58
N GLU A 62 -3.34 -11.94 13.84
CA GLU A 62 -2.76 -12.02 15.18
C GLU A 62 -2.11 -10.68 15.61
N CYS A 63 -1.50 -9.94 14.69
CA CYS A 63 -1.03 -8.58 14.95
C CYS A 63 -2.20 -7.68 15.37
N ALA A 64 -3.33 -7.75 14.66
CA ALA A 64 -4.55 -6.99 14.96
C ALA A 64 -5.16 -7.40 16.32
N ALA A 65 -5.24 -8.70 16.60
CA ALA A 65 -5.71 -9.21 17.88
C ALA A 65 -4.83 -8.74 19.05
N THR A 66 -3.52 -8.70 18.85
CA THR A 66 -2.56 -8.20 19.86
C THR A 66 -2.77 -6.70 20.12
N ALA A 67 -2.92 -5.88 19.09
CA ALA A 67 -3.23 -4.45 19.25
C ALA A 67 -4.54 -4.23 20.01
N LYS A 68 -5.57 -5.03 19.69
CA LYS A 68 -6.87 -4.96 20.36
C LYS A 68 -6.76 -5.32 21.85
N ARG A 69 -6.07 -6.42 22.20
CA ARG A 69 -5.81 -6.79 23.61
C ARG A 69 -5.14 -5.65 24.36
N MET A 70 -4.11 -5.02 23.78
CA MET A 70 -3.42 -3.89 24.42
C MET A 70 -4.35 -2.69 24.67
N ALA A 71 -5.31 -2.43 23.77
CA ALA A 71 -6.29 -1.37 23.94
C ALA A 71 -7.36 -1.72 25.00
N GLU A 72 -7.76 -3.00 25.09
CA GLU A 72 -8.70 -3.47 26.11
C GLU A 72 -8.09 -3.42 27.53
N GLU A 73 -6.80 -3.72 27.65
CA GLU A 73 -6.05 -3.71 28.92
C GLU A 73 -5.64 -2.32 29.40
N ASN A 74 -5.55 -1.32 28.50
CA ASN A 74 -5.09 0.01 28.82
C ASN A 74 -5.90 1.10 28.11
N PRO A 75 -6.72 1.89 28.82
CA PRO A 75 -7.56 2.94 28.23
C PRO A 75 -6.77 4.11 27.61
N ASN A 76 -5.46 4.21 27.85
CA ASN A 76 -4.60 5.20 27.20
C ASN A 76 -4.06 4.72 25.83
N VAL A 77 -4.36 3.50 25.42
CA VAL A 77 -3.98 2.98 24.11
C VAL A 77 -5.02 3.38 23.07
N TYR A 78 -4.54 3.98 21.99
CA TYR A 78 -5.31 4.29 20.79
C TYR A 78 -4.79 3.45 19.62
N VAL A 79 -5.69 2.74 18.95
CA VAL A 79 -5.38 1.95 17.74
C VAL A 79 -6.01 2.64 16.54
N PRO A 80 -5.23 3.15 15.57
CA PRO A 80 -5.73 3.83 14.38
C PRO A 80 -6.58 2.97 13.47
N GLN A 81 -6.33 1.65 13.39
CA GLN A 81 -7.13 0.68 12.62
C GLN A 81 -7.16 0.97 11.11
N GLN A 82 -6.00 0.90 10.47
CA GLN A 82 -5.85 1.30 9.06
C GLN A 82 -6.82 0.62 8.07
N PHE A 83 -7.33 -0.58 8.37
CA PHE A 83 -8.24 -1.33 7.51
C PHE A 83 -9.72 -0.93 7.65
N GLU A 84 -10.06 -0.18 8.71
CA GLU A 84 -11.45 0.17 9.06
C GLU A 84 -11.66 1.69 9.18
N ASN A 85 -10.61 2.45 9.49
CA ASN A 85 -10.71 3.87 9.77
C ASN A 85 -10.90 4.69 8.48
N PRO A 86 -12.04 5.41 8.34
CA PRO A 86 -12.30 6.24 7.16
C PRO A 86 -11.31 7.40 6.99
N ALA A 87 -10.57 7.78 8.03
CA ALA A 87 -9.50 8.78 7.94
C ALA A 87 -8.40 8.39 6.95
N ASN A 88 -8.18 7.08 6.71
CA ASN A 88 -7.28 6.57 5.68
C ASN A 88 -7.74 7.02 4.28
N VAL A 89 -8.98 6.72 3.92
CA VAL A 89 -9.58 7.17 2.64
C VAL A 89 -9.59 8.70 2.55
N MET A 90 -9.98 9.37 3.63
CA MET A 90 -10.09 10.84 3.66
C MET A 90 -8.75 11.54 3.44
N ALA A 91 -7.63 10.98 3.93
CA ALA A 91 -6.30 11.53 3.67
C ALA A 91 -5.98 11.55 2.17
N HIS A 92 -6.29 10.48 1.46
CA HIS A 92 -6.09 10.40 0.01
C HIS A 92 -7.10 11.24 -0.78
N HIS A 93 -8.35 11.30 -0.33
CA HIS A 93 -9.40 12.10 -0.94
C HIS A 93 -9.10 13.62 -0.84
N THR A 94 -8.63 14.08 0.33
CA THR A 94 -8.44 15.52 0.60
C THR A 94 -7.04 16.04 0.22
N GLN A 95 -6.05 15.17 0.11
CA GLN A 95 -4.66 15.54 -0.19
C GLN A 95 -4.16 14.88 -1.47
N THR A 96 -3.88 13.59 -1.48
CA THR A 96 -3.23 12.90 -2.61
C THR A 96 -3.93 13.14 -3.95
N ALA A 97 -5.25 12.99 -3.98
CA ALA A 97 -6.03 13.20 -5.21
C ALA A 97 -5.96 14.65 -5.70
N LYS A 98 -5.99 15.61 -4.77
CA LYS A 98 -5.90 17.03 -5.12
C LYS A 98 -4.50 17.43 -5.59
N GLU A 99 -3.47 16.83 -5.01
CA GLU A 99 -2.09 16.99 -5.48
C GLU A 99 -1.92 16.45 -6.91
N ILE A 100 -2.48 15.26 -7.19
CA ILE A 100 -2.50 14.68 -8.54
C ILE A 100 -3.20 15.64 -9.53
N LEU A 101 -4.40 16.13 -9.21
CA LEU A 101 -5.13 17.06 -10.07
C LEU A 101 -4.37 18.37 -10.30
N ALA A 102 -3.73 18.91 -9.26
CA ALA A 102 -2.93 20.13 -9.39
C ALA A 102 -1.68 19.92 -10.25
N GLN A 103 -1.00 18.78 -10.12
CA GLN A 103 0.20 18.44 -10.90
C GLN A 103 -0.12 18.08 -12.35
N THR A 104 -1.36 17.69 -12.64
CA THR A 104 -1.85 17.35 -13.98
C THR A 104 -2.81 18.40 -14.54
N GLU A 105 -2.74 19.64 -14.07
CA GLU A 105 -3.60 20.73 -14.54
C GLU A 105 -3.53 20.87 -16.07
N GLY A 106 -4.70 20.89 -16.72
CA GLY A 106 -4.82 20.94 -18.18
C GLY A 106 -4.61 19.59 -18.90
N ILE A 107 -4.33 18.52 -18.17
CA ILE A 107 -4.19 17.17 -18.72
C ILE A 107 -5.41 16.33 -18.32
N VAL A 108 -6.02 15.67 -19.29
CA VAL A 108 -7.09 14.70 -19.00
C VAL A 108 -6.46 13.39 -18.53
N ILE A 109 -6.78 12.94 -17.33
CA ILE A 109 -6.40 11.62 -16.83
C ILE A 109 -7.42 10.61 -17.36
N ASP A 110 -6.98 9.67 -18.20
CA ASP A 110 -7.81 8.64 -18.82
C ASP A 110 -7.84 7.34 -18.03
N GLY A 111 -6.83 7.10 -17.21
CA GLY A 111 -6.73 5.91 -16.39
C GLY A 111 -5.98 6.12 -15.07
N TYR A 112 -6.41 5.40 -14.04
CA TYR A 112 -5.75 5.34 -12.75
C TYR A 112 -5.66 3.88 -12.28
N CYS A 113 -4.54 3.48 -11.72
CA CYS A 113 -4.42 2.15 -11.13
C CYS A 113 -3.61 2.19 -9.83
N SER A 114 -3.95 1.30 -8.91
CA SER A 114 -3.26 1.19 -7.62
C SER A 114 -3.37 -0.21 -7.03
N GLY A 115 -2.29 -0.68 -6.44
CA GLY A 115 -2.26 -1.91 -5.64
C GLY A 115 -3.12 -1.77 -4.38
N ILE A 116 -3.74 -2.88 -4.02
CA ILE A 116 -4.64 -2.94 -2.86
C ILE A 116 -3.89 -3.50 -1.65
N GLY A 117 -3.59 -2.65 -0.67
CA GLY A 117 -3.33 -3.04 0.71
C GLY A 117 -4.60 -2.78 1.52
N THR A 118 -4.71 -1.63 2.19
CA THR A 118 -5.93 -1.22 2.90
C THR A 118 -7.08 -0.76 1.99
N GLY A 119 -6.81 -0.49 0.72
CA GLY A 119 -7.79 0.07 -0.20
C GLY A 119 -8.03 1.58 -0.07
N GLY A 120 -7.41 2.23 0.92
CA GLY A 120 -7.60 3.67 1.17
C GLY A 120 -7.17 4.55 0.00
N THR A 121 -6.04 4.23 -0.62
CA THR A 121 -5.48 5.00 -1.73
C THR A 121 -6.38 4.93 -2.96
N ILE A 122 -6.73 3.72 -3.41
CA ILE A 122 -7.55 3.57 -4.62
C ILE A 122 -8.95 4.16 -4.42
N THR A 123 -9.52 4.00 -3.24
CA THR A 123 -10.83 4.57 -2.89
C THR A 123 -10.76 6.09 -2.90
N GLY A 124 -9.90 6.69 -2.07
CA GLY A 124 -9.87 8.14 -1.91
C GLY A 124 -9.41 8.89 -3.16
N VAL A 125 -8.38 8.39 -3.85
CA VAL A 125 -7.94 8.99 -5.12
C VAL A 125 -8.96 8.73 -6.21
N GLY A 126 -9.43 7.50 -6.34
CA GLY A 126 -10.36 7.09 -7.39
C GLY A 126 -11.67 7.87 -7.37
N GLU A 127 -12.26 8.09 -6.20
CA GLU A 127 -13.49 8.87 -6.05
C GLU A 127 -13.32 10.30 -6.60
N VAL A 128 -12.27 11.02 -6.18
CA VAL A 128 -12.01 12.38 -6.63
C VAL A 128 -11.67 12.45 -8.13
N LEU A 129 -10.88 11.52 -8.63
CA LEU A 129 -10.54 11.50 -10.06
C LEU A 129 -11.74 11.13 -10.94
N LYS A 130 -12.63 10.22 -10.49
CA LYS A 130 -13.88 9.89 -11.18
C LYS A 130 -14.87 11.07 -11.18
N GLU A 131 -14.90 11.89 -10.13
CA GLU A 131 -15.67 13.14 -10.13
C GLU A 131 -15.17 14.12 -11.19
N ALA A 132 -13.85 14.23 -11.36
CA ALA A 132 -13.23 15.10 -12.38
C ALA A 132 -13.39 14.55 -13.79
N ASN A 133 -13.33 13.24 -14.00
CA ASN A 133 -13.54 12.55 -15.28
C ASN A 133 -14.30 11.24 -15.09
N PRO A 134 -15.64 11.23 -15.19
CA PRO A 134 -16.45 10.01 -15.02
C PRO A 134 -16.15 8.88 -16.03
N ASN A 135 -15.52 9.19 -17.15
CA ASN A 135 -15.16 8.22 -18.19
C ASN A 135 -13.79 7.57 -17.98
N MET A 136 -13.05 7.97 -16.94
CA MET A 136 -11.75 7.41 -16.62
C MET A 136 -11.89 5.95 -16.21
N GLU A 137 -10.97 5.09 -16.67
CA GLU A 137 -10.84 3.73 -16.17
C GLU A 137 -10.03 3.71 -14.86
N ILE A 138 -10.49 2.94 -13.86
CA ILE A 138 -9.76 2.63 -12.64
C ILE A 138 -9.50 1.13 -12.55
N TRP A 139 -8.24 0.73 -12.31
CA TRP A 139 -7.89 -0.66 -12.13
C TRP A 139 -7.36 -0.91 -10.72
N ALA A 140 -7.95 -1.89 -10.04
CA ALA A 140 -7.40 -2.48 -8.83
C ALA A 140 -6.30 -3.47 -9.19
N ILE A 141 -5.21 -3.48 -8.44
CA ILE A 141 -4.07 -4.36 -8.71
C ILE A 141 -3.88 -5.31 -7.54
N GLU A 142 -3.70 -6.58 -7.84
CA GLU A 142 -3.42 -7.64 -6.88
C GLU A 142 -2.14 -8.39 -7.24
N PRO A 143 -1.36 -8.83 -6.23
CA PRO A 143 -0.32 -9.84 -6.44
C PRO A 143 -0.92 -11.18 -6.89
N GLU A 144 -0.23 -11.92 -7.76
CA GLU A 144 -0.67 -13.23 -8.26
C GLU A 144 -1.02 -14.20 -7.12
N HIS A 145 -0.20 -14.20 -6.05
CA HIS A 145 -0.37 -15.10 -4.91
C HIS A 145 -1.23 -14.51 -3.77
N ALA A 146 -1.90 -13.38 -4.01
CA ALA A 146 -2.87 -12.78 -3.08
C ALA A 146 -4.03 -12.11 -3.83
N ALA A 147 -4.49 -12.73 -4.91
CA ALA A 147 -5.51 -12.20 -5.83
C ALA A 147 -6.93 -12.43 -5.29
N ILE A 148 -7.25 -11.86 -4.13
CA ILE A 148 -8.50 -12.12 -3.39
C ILE A 148 -9.74 -11.55 -4.09
N LEU A 149 -9.63 -10.39 -4.72
CA LEU A 149 -10.74 -9.77 -5.47
C LEU A 149 -11.07 -10.56 -6.74
N SER A 150 -10.05 -11.23 -7.32
CA SER A 150 -10.18 -12.08 -8.50
C SER A 150 -10.58 -13.53 -8.15
N GLY A 151 -10.80 -13.85 -6.86
CA GLY A 151 -11.13 -15.21 -6.41
C GLY A 151 -9.95 -16.18 -6.45
N GLY A 152 -8.71 -15.69 -6.41
CA GLY A 152 -7.49 -16.46 -6.38
C GLY A 152 -7.16 -17.06 -5.01
N ILE A 153 -6.06 -17.80 -4.96
CA ILE A 153 -5.55 -18.41 -3.72
C ILE A 153 -4.62 -17.43 -3.01
N ILE A 154 -4.74 -17.37 -1.68
CA ILE A 154 -3.82 -16.59 -0.84
C ILE A 154 -2.56 -17.42 -0.61
N GLY A 155 -1.41 -16.86 -0.90
CA GLY A 155 -0.11 -17.44 -0.70
C GLY A 155 0.95 -16.37 -0.40
N THR A 156 2.21 -16.79 -0.33
CA THR A 156 3.33 -15.88 -0.10
C THR A 156 3.72 -15.16 -1.38
N HIS A 157 3.96 -13.87 -1.30
CA HIS A 157 4.48 -13.01 -2.37
C HIS A 157 5.48 -11.98 -1.82
N ILE A 158 6.26 -11.35 -2.71
CA ILE A 158 7.28 -10.36 -2.33
C ILE A 158 6.81 -8.90 -2.44
N GLN A 159 5.59 -8.66 -2.90
CA GLN A 159 5.03 -7.32 -3.15
C GLN A 159 4.53 -6.68 -1.85
N MET A 160 5.46 -6.38 -0.93
CA MET A 160 5.17 -5.88 0.42
C MET A 160 4.31 -4.61 0.40
N GLY A 161 3.31 -4.58 1.29
CA GLY A 161 2.41 -3.42 1.49
C GLY A 161 1.12 -3.47 0.69
N ILE A 162 0.93 -4.51 -0.12
CA ILE A 162 -0.31 -4.85 -0.83
C ILE A 162 -0.57 -6.35 -0.71
N GLY A 163 -1.80 -6.78 -0.98
CA GLY A 163 -2.12 -8.21 -0.99
C GLY A 163 -2.13 -8.85 0.40
N ASP A 164 -2.70 -8.18 1.40
CA ASP A 164 -2.75 -8.65 2.80
C ASP A 164 -3.73 -9.84 3.02
N GLY A 165 -4.28 -10.43 1.97
CA GLY A 165 -5.13 -11.62 2.05
C GLY A 165 -6.54 -11.38 2.58
N LEU A 166 -7.00 -10.14 2.64
CA LEU A 166 -8.34 -9.76 3.07
C LEU A 166 -8.92 -8.63 2.19
N ILE A 167 -10.24 -8.53 2.15
CA ILE A 167 -10.93 -7.38 1.52
C ILE A 167 -11.18 -6.35 2.62
N PRO A 168 -10.51 -5.18 2.58
CA PRO A 168 -10.63 -4.18 3.64
C PRO A 168 -12.03 -3.55 3.69
N ALA A 169 -12.50 -3.23 4.90
CA ALA A 169 -13.81 -2.60 5.08
C ALA A 169 -13.92 -1.21 4.43
N ILE A 170 -12.80 -0.48 4.36
CA ILE A 170 -12.75 0.88 3.76
C ILE A 170 -12.60 0.86 2.23
N LEU A 171 -12.40 -0.30 1.61
CA LEU A 171 -12.31 -0.41 0.16
C LEU A 171 -13.68 -0.21 -0.48
N ASN A 172 -13.82 0.83 -1.30
CA ASN A 172 -14.98 0.97 -2.18
C ASN A 172 -14.85 0.03 -3.37
N GLN A 173 -15.50 -1.14 -3.28
CA GLN A 173 -15.43 -2.17 -4.32
C GLN A 173 -16.13 -1.78 -5.63
N HIS A 174 -16.82 -0.64 -5.67
CA HIS A 174 -17.48 -0.13 -6.87
C HIS A 174 -16.67 0.97 -7.60
N ILE A 175 -15.49 1.33 -7.06
CA ILE A 175 -14.69 2.40 -7.63
C ILE A 175 -13.86 1.97 -8.84
N TYR A 176 -13.48 0.71 -8.91
CA TYR A 176 -12.64 0.19 -9.99
C TYR A 176 -13.46 -0.55 -11.06
N ASP A 177 -13.03 -0.41 -12.30
CA ASP A 177 -13.67 -1.00 -13.47
C ASP A 177 -13.10 -2.40 -13.80
N ASN A 178 -11.84 -2.68 -13.39
CA ASN A 178 -11.15 -3.94 -13.60
C ASN A 178 -10.23 -4.29 -12.43
N VAL A 179 -9.95 -5.57 -12.28
CA VAL A 179 -8.89 -6.09 -11.41
C VAL A 179 -7.80 -6.67 -12.30
N VAL A 180 -6.54 -6.32 -12.05
CA VAL A 180 -5.39 -6.83 -12.79
C VAL A 180 -4.41 -7.50 -11.85
N ILE A 181 -3.94 -8.67 -12.26
CA ILE A 181 -2.94 -9.44 -11.54
C ILE A 181 -1.55 -9.08 -12.07
N VAL A 182 -0.60 -8.89 -11.15
CA VAL A 182 0.82 -8.67 -11.43
C VAL A 182 1.63 -9.73 -10.69
N THR A 183 2.52 -10.42 -11.43
CA THR A 183 3.41 -11.42 -10.85
C THR A 183 4.54 -10.78 -10.05
N ASP A 184 5.18 -11.55 -9.17
CA ASP A 184 6.35 -11.10 -8.42
C ASP A 184 7.51 -10.74 -9.35
N GLU A 185 7.69 -11.51 -10.42
CA GLU A 185 8.72 -11.25 -11.44
C GLU A 185 8.46 -9.92 -12.17
N GLU A 186 7.22 -9.69 -12.64
CA GLU A 186 6.83 -8.42 -13.29
C GLU A 186 7.07 -7.23 -12.36
N ALA A 187 6.67 -7.33 -11.10
CA ALA A 187 6.83 -6.27 -10.11
C ALA A 187 8.31 -5.94 -9.87
N LEU A 188 9.12 -6.98 -9.64
CA LEU A 188 10.54 -6.86 -9.37
C LEU A 188 11.30 -6.28 -10.56
N GLN A 189 11.08 -6.83 -11.76
CA GLN A 189 11.74 -6.36 -12.97
C GLN A 189 11.37 -4.91 -13.28
N THR A 190 10.09 -4.55 -13.15
CA THR A 190 9.64 -3.18 -13.39
C THR A 190 10.25 -2.19 -12.38
N ALA A 191 10.37 -2.56 -11.09
CA ALA A 191 11.05 -1.71 -10.10
C ALA A 191 12.54 -1.53 -10.44
N LYS A 192 13.24 -2.58 -10.89
CA LYS A 192 14.63 -2.50 -11.36
C LYS A 192 14.75 -1.61 -12.62
N ASP A 193 13.81 -1.72 -13.54
CA ASP A 193 13.80 -0.91 -14.78
C ASP A 193 13.50 0.56 -14.49
N LEU A 194 12.59 0.88 -13.56
CA LEU A 194 12.35 2.25 -13.10
C LEU A 194 13.63 2.91 -12.57
N ALA A 195 14.42 2.18 -11.79
CA ALA A 195 15.69 2.67 -11.29
C ALA A 195 16.72 2.90 -12.42
N ARG A 196 16.82 1.96 -13.36
CA ARG A 196 17.87 1.97 -14.41
C ARG A 196 17.56 2.88 -15.58
N LEU A 197 16.27 2.97 -15.96
CA LEU A 197 15.84 3.70 -17.16
C LEU A 197 15.30 5.09 -16.85
N GLU A 198 14.65 5.25 -15.68
CA GLU A 198 13.97 6.49 -15.30
C GLU A 198 14.65 7.21 -14.12
N GLY A 199 15.64 6.56 -13.47
CA GLY A 199 16.30 7.11 -12.29
C GLY A 199 15.43 7.14 -11.02
N LEU A 200 14.34 6.35 -11.00
CA LEU A 200 13.38 6.29 -9.90
C LEU A 200 13.63 5.05 -9.05
N MET A 201 14.40 5.21 -7.95
CA MET A 201 14.63 4.13 -6.98
C MET A 201 13.41 3.98 -6.06
N CYS A 202 12.53 3.05 -6.39
CA CYS A 202 11.26 2.81 -5.69
C CYS A 202 11.13 1.34 -5.23
N GLY A 203 10.18 1.09 -4.32
CA GLY A 203 9.92 -0.24 -3.78
C GLY A 203 9.22 -1.18 -4.77
N ILE A 204 9.11 -2.46 -4.38
CA ILE A 204 8.57 -3.53 -5.24
C ILE A 204 7.11 -3.24 -5.63
N SER A 205 6.27 -2.78 -4.69
CA SER A 205 4.87 -2.42 -4.99
C SER A 205 4.73 -1.23 -5.95
N SER A 206 5.75 -0.36 -6.03
CA SER A 206 5.82 0.66 -7.08
C SER A 206 6.02 0.01 -8.46
N GLY A 207 6.88 -1.01 -8.54
CA GLY A 207 7.02 -1.83 -9.75
C GLY A 207 5.72 -2.50 -10.16
N THR A 208 4.99 -3.06 -9.19
CA THR A 208 3.63 -3.62 -9.39
C THR A 208 2.69 -2.58 -10.03
N ASN A 209 2.63 -1.39 -9.44
CA ASN A 209 1.77 -0.32 -9.91
C ASN A 209 2.13 0.13 -11.33
N VAL A 210 3.40 0.30 -11.64
CA VAL A 210 3.86 0.72 -12.98
C VAL A 210 3.68 -0.39 -14.00
N ALA A 211 3.91 -1.67 -13.66
CA ALA A 211 3.62 -2.80 -14.55
C ALA A 211 2.15 -2.80 -14.99
N ALA A 212 1.22 -2.59 -14.06
CA ALA A 212 -0.19 -2.47 -14.36
C ALA A 212 -0.52 -1.20 -15.15
N ALA A 213 0.09 -0.06 -14.81
CA ALA A 213 -0.09 1.19 -15.54
C ALA A 213 0.36 1.09 -17.00
N LEU A 214 1.45 0.38 -17.28
CA LEU A 214 1.89 0.09 -18.65
C LEU A 214 0.91 -0.80 -19.41
N LYS A 215 0.33 -1.82 -18.75
CA LYS A 215 -0.74 -2.66 -19.32
C LYS A 215 -1.97 -1.81 -19.65
N MET A 216 -2.38 -0.92 -18.74
CA MET A 216 -3.49 0.01 -18.94
C MET A 216 -3.20 1.00 -20.07
N ALA A 217 -2.05 1.64 -20.09
CA ALA A 217 -1.66 2.59 -21.14
C ALA A 217 -1.67 1.94 -22.53
N LYS A 218 -1.18 0.69 -22.62
CA LYS A 218 -1.23 -0.08 -23.86
C LYS A 218 -2.67 -0.38 -24.33
N LYS A 219 -3.58 -0.67 -23.37
CA LYS A 219 -5.00 -0.90 -23.66
C LYS A 219 -5.69 0.39 -24.11
N LEU A 220 -5.46 1.50 -23.42
CA LEU A 220 -6.10 2.79 -23.73
C LEU A 220 -5.58 3.41 -25.02
N GLY A 221 -4.33 3.17 -25.38
CA GLY A 221 -3.73 3.59 -26.64
C GLY A 221 -3.04 4.95 -26.59
N LYS A 222 -2.56 5.38 -27.77
CA LYS A 222 -1.73 6.58 -27.92
C LYS A 222 -2.50 7.86 -27.55
N GLY A 223 -1.84 8.77 -26.86
CA GLY A 223 -2.39 10.08 -26.48
C GLY A 223 -3.22 10.04 -25.19
N LYS A 224 -3.25 8.90 -24.50
CA LYS A 224 -3.93 8.72 -23.23
C LYS A 224 -2.98 8.87 -22.05
N THR A 225 -3.49 9.43 -20.96
CA THR A 225 -2.73 9.63 -19.72
C THR A 225 -3.18 8.65 -18.64
N VAL A 226 -2.22 7.91 -18.11
CA VAL A 226 -2.42 6.99 -16.98
C VAL A 226 -1.62 7.47 -15.79
N VAL A 227 -2.25 7.51 -14.63
CA VAL A 227 -1.63 7.86 -13.35
C VAL A 227 -1.58 6.65 -12.44
N THR A 228 -0.49 6.51 -11.70
CA THR A 228 -0.34 5.52 -10.63
C THR A 228 0.50 6.08 -9.50
N ILE A 229 0.61 5.32 -8.40
CA ILE A 229 1.32 5.73 -7.18
C ILE A 229 2.62 4.93 -7.05
N LEU A 230 3.71 5.59 -6.66
CA LEU A 230 4.93 4.98 -6.19
C LEU A 230 4.98 5.13 -4.65
N PRO A 231 4.56 4.09 -3.88
CA PRO A 231 4.27 4.26 -2.45
C PRO A 231 5.49 4.55 -1.59
N ASP A 232 6.67 4.05 -1.96
CA ASP A 232 7.90 4.20 -1.20
C ASP A 232 9.17 4.07 -2.04
N THR A 233 10.30 4.25 -1.37
CA THR A 233 11.64 4.23 -1.95
C THR A 233 12.36 2.90 -1.70
N ALA A 234 13.32 2.57 -2.58
CA ALA A 234 13.99 1.27 -2.61
C ALA A 234 14.88 0.98 -1.38
N GLU A 235 15.31 1.99 -0.64
CA GLU A 235 16.18 1.81 0.52
C GLU A 235 15.55 0.96 1.63
N ARG A 236 14.23 0.82 1.63
CA ARG A 236 13.50 -0.05 2.56
C ARG A 236 13.64 -1.55 2.26
N TYR A 237 14.34 -1.88 1.15
CA TYR A 237 14.36 -3.23 0.56
C TYR A 237 15.77 -3.75 0.27
N PHE A 238 16.83 -3.15 0.85
CA PHE A 238 18.22 -3.56 0.60
C PHE A 238 18.48 -5.04 0.92
N SER A 239 17.79 -5.60 1.92
CA SER A 239 17.89 -7.00 2.31
C SER A 239 16.97 -7.94 1.54
N THR A 240 16.38 -7.51 0.43
CA THR A 240 15.39 -8.28 -0.35
C THR A 240 15.86 -8.53 -1.79
N ALA A 241 15.10 -9.37 -2.51
CA ALA A 241 15.35 -9.69 -3.92
C ALA A 241 15.40 -8.48 -4.88
N LEU A 242 14.98 -7.28 -4.43
CA LEU A 242 15.10 -6.07 -5.23
C LEU A 242 16.55 -5.72 -5.55
N PHE A 243 17.49 -6.07 -4.66
CA PHE A 243 18.93 -5.75 -4.78
C PHE A 243 19.80 -6.98 -5.07
N GLU A 244 19.21 -8.14 -5.29
CA GLU A 244 19.86 -9.34 -5.81
C GLU A 244 19.77 -9.37 -7.36
#